data_1eb37efe06fcbaa8d7436a1e912e9a4e
#
_entry.id   1eb37efe06fcbaa8d7436a1e912e9a4e
#
_cell.length_a   1.000
_cell.length_b   1.000
_cell.length_c   1.000
_cell.angle_alpha   90.00
_cell.angle_beta   90.00
_cell.angle_gamma   90.00
#
_symmetry.space_group_name_H-M   'P 1'
#
loop_
_entity.id
_entity.type
_entity.pdbx_description
1 polymer ?
#
loop_
_entity_poly.entity_id
_entity_poly.type
_entity_poly.pdbx_seq_one_letter_code
_entity_poly.pdbx_strand_id
1 'polypeptide(L)'
;MANLYDFNPFEVLGLKIGADAQEVRAAYRQLVKRCHPDQFQDAAQQKAAQEKLIQLNLAYEAALKLATRHTVGFNLISQEEAKHFAKRLVEQGNLESALRQLNRADSKDADWYFIQGDILMKLHQYETAHQSYREAVRREPDNRKYREGALDAALAMKKNRPIGEKLSDWIRGRR
;
A
#
# COMPACT_ATOMS: atom_id res chain seq x y z
N MET A 1 17.40 -4.29 33.25
CA MET A 1 17.50 -4.01 31.81
C MET A 1 16.09 -3.67 31.33
N ALA A 2 15.78 -2.40 31.13
CA ALA A 2 14.46 -1.97 30.63
C ALA A 2 14.31 -2.47 29.20
N ASN A 3 13.19 -3.10 28.94
CA ASN A 3 12.85 -3.73 27.68
C ASN A 3 12.71 -2.64 26.58
N LEU A 4 13.58 -2.63 25.58
CA LEU A 4 13.56 -1.67 24.47
C LEU A 4 12.28 -1.74 23.60
N TYR A 5 11.33 -2.63 23.94
CA TYR A 5 10.10 -2.90 23.19
C TYR A 5 8.84 -2.22 23.73
N ASP A 6 8.95 -1.53 24.89
CA ASP A 6 7.79 -0.85 25.51
C ASP A 6 7.77 0.66 25.27
N PHE A 7 8.51 1.10 24.26
CA PHE A 7 8.73 2.50 23.95
C PHE A 7 7.78 2.95 22.84
N ASN A 8 6.76 3.75 23.19
CA ASN A 8 5.91 4.38 22.20
C ASN A 8 6.57 5.68 21.67
N PRO A 9 7.07 5.69 20.41
CA PRO A 9 7.81 6.83 19.88
C PRO A 9 6.96 8.10 19.74
N PHE A 10 5.63 7.97 19.55
CA PHE A 10 4.72 9.12 19.48
C PHE A 10 4.56 9.80 20.86
N GLU A 11 4.51 9.01 21.92
CA GLU A 11 4.35 9.51 23.29
C GLU A 11 5.56 10.34 23.73
N VAL A 12 6.78 9.92 23.38
CA VAL A 12 8.01 10.68 23.64
C VAL A 12 8.03 12.02 22.92
N LEU A 13 7.42 12.08 21.75
CA LEU A 13 7.24 13.30 20.98
C LEU A 13 6.04 14.14 21.44
N GLY A 14 5.27 13.65 22.44
CA GLY A 14 4.05 14.30 22.92
C GLY A 14 2.90 14.26 21.89
N LEU A 15 2.90 13.26 21.02
CA LEU A 15 1.92 13.08 19.95
C LEU A 15 0.98 11.90 20.23
N LYS A 16 -0.21 11.94 19.64
CA LYS A 16 -1.12 10.79 19.63
C LYS A 16 -0.60 9.70 18.69
N ILE A 17 -0.89 8.44 19.02
CA ILE A 17 -0.59 7.30 18.14
C ILE A 17 -1.29 7.52 16.80
N GLY A 18 -0.51 7.42 15.70
CA GLY A 18 -1.04 7.64 14.36
C GLY A 18 -0.89 9.07 13.83
N ALA A 19 -0.18 9.95 14.55
CA ALA A 19 0.19 11.27 14.05
C ALA A 19 0.92 11.16 12.69
N ASP A 20 0.66 12.12 11.81
CA ASP A 20 1.25 12.11 10.47
C ASP A 20 2.73 12.57 10.48
N ALA A 21 3.40 12.37 9.33
CA ALA A 21 4.82 12.70 9.19
C ALA A 21 5.12 14.21 9.35
N GLN A 22 4.14 15.10 9.12
CA GLN A 22 4.32 16.55 9.30
C GLN A 22 4.23 16.91 10.78
N GLU A 23 3.27 16.34 11.50
CA GLU A 23 3.14 16.49 12.95
C GLU A 23 4.37 15.97 13.68
N VAL A 24 4.89 14.79 13.28
CA VAL A 24 6.14 14.22 13.83
C VAL A 24 7.33 15.16 13.63
N ARG A 25 7.50 15.73 12.44
CA ARG A 25 8.59 16.67 12.14
C ARG A 25 8.41 17.99 12.91
N ALA A 26 7.18 18.47 13.07
CA ALA A 26 6.90 19.70 13.80
C ALA A 26 7.20 19.57 15.30
N ALA A 27 6.70 18.49 15.93
CA ALA A 27 6.94 18.17 17.33
C ALA A 27 8.44 18.01 17.63
N TYR A 28 9.15 17.23 16.80
CA TYR A 28 10.59 17.02 16.94
C TYR A 28 11.36 18.35 16.91
N ARG A 29 11.11 19.24 15.93
CA ARG A 29 11.77 20.56 15.86
C ARG A 29 11.54 21.43 17.09
N GLN A 30 10.34 21.38 17.67
CA GLN A 30 10.04 22.13 18.90
C GLN A 30 10.79 21.56 20.11
N LEU A 31 10.83 20.23 20.24
CA LEU A 31 11.48 19.55 21.36
C LEU A 31 12.99 19.69 21.31
N VAL A 32 13.62 19.56 20.13
CA VAL A 32 15.07 19.78 19.95
C VAL A 32 15.46 21.19 20.37
N LYS A 33 14.70 22.22 19.99
CA LYS A 33 14.97 23.60 20.41
C LYS A 33 14.97 23.76 21.93
N ARG A 34 14.12 23.02 22.65
CA ARG A 34 14.02 23.11 24.12
C ARG A 34 15.09 22.28 24.87
N CYS A 35 15.63 21.26 24.22
CA CYS A 35 16.54 20.28 24.83
C CYS A 35 17.97 20.42 24.28
N HIS A 36 18.30 21.51 23.55
CA HIS A 36 19.63 21.67 22.97
C HIS A 36 20.67 21.87 24.05
N PRO A 37 21.79 21.11 24.09
CA PRO A 37 22.82 21.24 25.12
C PRO A 37 23.39 22.66 25.27
N ASP A 38 23.47 23.43 24.17
CA ASP A 38 24.00 24.81 24.15
C ASP A 38 23.15 25.80 24.98
N GLN A 39 21.94 25.43 25.38
CA GLN A 39 21.08 26.28 26.21
C GLN A 39 21.41 26.18 27.72
N PHE A 40 22.25 25.23 28.10
CA PHE A 40 22.60 24.97 29.49
C PHE A 40 24.07 25.35 29.75
N GLN A 41 24.33 26.06 30.84
CA GLN A 41 25.70 26.46 31.22
C GLN A 41 26.36 25.45 32.15
N ASP A 42 25.58 24.61 32.82
CA ASP A 42 26.07 23.60 33.76
C ASP A 42 26.37 22.28 33.05
N ALA A 43 27.54 21.69 33.27
CA ALA A 43 28.00 20.45 32.64
C ALA A 43 27.07 19.23 32.94
N ALA A 44 26.48 19.18 34.15
CA ALA A 44 25.55 18.11 34.49
C ALA A 44 24.24 18.26 33.72
N GLN A 45 23.74 19.47 33.52
CA GLN A 45 22.54 19.77 32.72
C GLN A 45 22.80 19.54 31.23
N GLN A 46 23.98 19.91 30.72
CA GLN A 46 24.38 19.63 29.34
C GLN A 46 24.36 18.12 29.04
N LYS A 47 24.93 17.31 29.97
CA LYS A 47 24.94 15.86 29.84
C LYS A 47 23.50 15.26 29.82
N ALA A 48 22.65 15.70 30.72
CA ALA A 48 21.25 15.29 30.77
C ALA A 48 20.50 15.70 29.51
N ALA A 49 20.74 16.91 28.98
CA ALA A 49 20.15 17.38 27.72
C ALA A 49 20.63 16.54 26.53
N GLN A 50 21.90 16.14 26.51
CA GLN A 50 22.46 15.28 25.47
C GLN A 50 21.84 13.88 25.47
N GLU A 51 21.67 13.27 26.64
CA GLU A 51 21.00 11.99 26.79
C GLU A 51 19.51 12.05 26.30
N LYS A 52 18.84 13.15 26.67
CA LYS A 52 17.46 13.40 26.24
C LYS A 52 17.37 13.62 24.72
N LEU A 53 18.33 14.28 24.12
CA LEU A 53 18.40 14.49 22.67
C LEU A 53 18.59 13.17 21.91
N ILE A 54 19.40 12.24 22.44
CA ILE A 54 19.58 10.91 21.87
C ILE A 54 18.26 10.14 21.89
N GLN A 55 17.53 10.13 23.00
CA GLN A 55 16.22 9.50 23.11
C GLN A 55 15.22 10.12 22.13
N LEU A 56 15.24 11.44 21.99
CA LEU A 56 14.37 12.17 21.07
C LEU A 56 14.65 11.83 19.61
N ASN A 57 15.92 11.67 19.23
CA ASN A 57 16.32 11.26 17.88
C ASN A 57 15.84 9.85 17.56
N LEU A 58 16.01 8.90 18.47
CA LEU A 58 15.50 7.52 18.31
C LEU A 58 13.98 7.50 18.18
N ALA A 59 13.28 8.27 19.02
CA ALA A 59 11.82 8.40 18.93
C ALA A 59 11.38 9.02 17.61
N TYR A 60 12.06 10.05 17.13
CA TYR A 60 11.76 10.70 15.85
C TYR A 60 11.91 9.73 14.67
N GLU A 61 13.03 9.00 14.59
CA GLU A 61 13.24 8.01 13.51
C GLU A 61 12.18 6.91 13.54
N ALA A 62 11.86 6.38 14.72
CA ALA A 62 10.84 5.33 14.87
C ALA A 62 9.45 5.86 14.53
N ALA A 63 9.06 7.05 15.04
CA ALA A 63 7.78 7.67 14.77
C ALA A 63 7.63 8.04 13.29
N LEU A 64 8.68 8.59 12.66
CA LEU A 64 8.67 8.94 11.24
C LEU A 64 8.53 7.68 10.37
N LYS A 65 9.21 6.58 10.71
CA LYS A 65 9.08 5.30 10.02
C LYS A 65 7.66 4.72 10.14
N LEU A 66 7.03 4.85 11.30
CA LEU A 66 5.65 4.43 11.52
C LEU A 66 4.67 5.37 10.79
N ALA A 67 4.84 6.69 10.91
CA ALA A 67 4.03 7.69 10.24
C ALA A 67 4.11 7.58 8.70
N THR A 68 5.32 7.33 8.15
CA THR A 68 5.48 7.09 6.71
C THR A 68 4.94 5.75 6.27
N ARG A 69 4.95 4.71 7.10
CA ARG A 69 4.22 3.46 6.83
C ARG A 69 2.70 3.68 6.83
N HIS A 70 2.18 4.55 7.70
CA HIS A 70 0.77 4.96 7.70
C HIS A 70 0.41 5.90 6.54
N THR A 71 1.34 6.75 6.07
CA THR A 71 1.12 7.59 4.87
C THR A 71 1.35 6.86 3.55
N VAL A 72 2.04 5.70 3.58
CA VAL A 72 2.00 4.68 2.53
C VAL A 72 0.74 3.80 2.68
N GLY A 73 0.06 3.84 3.84
CA GLY A 73 -1.34 3.48 4.00
C GLY A 73 -2.15 4.53 3.26
N PHE A 74 -2.41 4.26 1.98
CA PHE A 74 -3.37 4.88 1.11
C PHE A 74 -4.36 5.75 1.91
N ASN A 75 -4.50 7.03 1.61
CA ASN A 75 -5.75 7.74 1.90
C ASN A 75 -6.84 6.91 1.23
N LEU A 76 -7.47 6.03 2.02
CA LEU A 76 -8.58 5.24 1.53
C LEU A 76 -9.65 6.22 1.07
N ILE A 77 -10.18 5.98 -0.08
CA ILE A 77 -11.29 6.73 -0.66
C ILE A 77 -12.47 5.78 -0.78
N SER A 78 -13.66 6.33 -0.90
CA SER A 78 -14.84 5.49 -1.09
C SER A 78 -14.68 4.61 -2.33
N GLN A 79 -15.23 3.41 -2.28
CA GLN A 79 -15.20 2.46 -3.38
C GLN A 79 -15.66 3.09 -4.71
N GLU A 80 -16.71 3.91 -4.68
CA GLU A 80 -17.24 4.57 -5.87
C GLU A 80 -16.26 5.59 -6.45
N GLU A 81 -15.61 6.39 -5.61
CA GLU A 81 -14.58 7.32 -6.04
C GLU A 81 -13.38 6.59 -6.63
N ALA A 82 -12.93 5.51 -6.00
CA ALA A 82 -11.81 4.70 -6.48
C ALA A 82 -12.10 4.12 -7.88
N LYS A 83 -13.30 3.56 -8.08
CA LYS A 83 -13.77 3.05 -9.38
C LYS A 83 -13.87 4.16 -10.42
N HIS A 84 -14.38 5.33 -10.04
CA HIS A 84 -14.50 6.47 -10.95
C HIS A 84 -13.12 6.98 -11.41
N PHE A 85 -12.19 7.19 -10.48
CA PHE A 85 -10.83 7.62 -10.81
C PHE A 85 -10.10 6.58 -11.65
N ALA A 86 -10.25 5.30 -11.33
CA ALA A 86 -9.64 4.23 -12.12
C ALA A 86 -10.16 4.21 -13.56
N LYS A 87 -11.47 4.26 -13.79
CA LYS A 87 -12.06 4.31 -15.12
C LYS A 87 -11.55 5.48 -15.94
N ARG A 88 -11.51 6.67 -15.36
CA ARG A 88 -10.97 7.89 -16.03
C ARG A 88 -9.49 7.73 -16.42
N LEU A 89 -8.67 7.13 -15.56
CA LEU A 89 -7.25 6.90 -15.87
C LEU A 89 -7.06 5.82 -16.94
N VAL A 90 -7.94 4.82 -17.00
CA VAL A 90 -7.96 3.83 -18.08
C VAL A 90 -8.28 4.48 -19.44
N GLU A 91 -9.22 5.43 -19.49
CA GLU A 91 -9.55 6.19 -20.69
C GLU A 91 -8.37 7.06 -21.17
N GLN A 92 -7.54 7.55 -20.24
CA GLN A 92 -6.31 8.29 -20.51
C GLN A 92 -5.11 7.39 -20.89
N GLY A 93 -5.27 6.06 -20.85
CA GLY A 93 -4.18 5.10 -21.09
C GLY A 93 -3.23 4.89 -19.92
N ASN A 94 -3.47 5.52 -18.76
CA ASN A 94 -2.61 5.46 -17.57
C ASN A 94 -2.94 4.23 -16.70
N LEU A 95 -2.73 3.03 -17.22
CA LEU A 95 -3.20 1.76 -16.63
C LEU A 95 -2.63 1.47 -15.23
N GLU A 96 -1.32 1.71 -15.03
CA GLU A 96 -0.69 1.49 -13.72
C GLU A 96 -1.22 2.46 -12.66
N SER A 97 -1.46 3.72 -13.04
CA SER A 97 -2.05 4.71 -12.14
C SER A 97 -3.50 4.38 -11.83
N ALA A 98 -4.25 3.84 -12.81
CA ALA A 98 -5.60 3.35 -12.61
C ALA A 98 -5.64 2.23 -11.57
N LEU A 99 -4.73 1.26 -11.66
CA LEU A 99 -4.63 0.17 -10.70
C LEU A 99 -4.27 0.68 -9.30
N ARG A 100 -3.35 1.65 -9.19
CA ARG A 100 -3.02 2.29 -7.91
C ARG A 100 -4.21 3.01 -7.28
N GLN A 101 -4.99 3.77 -8.07
CA GLN A 101 -6.17 4.46 -7.55
C GLN A 101 -7.28 3.49 -7.15
N LEU A 102 -7.53 2.46 -7.95
CA LEU A 102 -8.50 1.42 -7.64
C LEU A 102 -8.18 0.72 -6.30
N ASN A 103 -6.89 0.46 -6.03
CA ASN A 103 -6.43 -0.16 -4.78
C ASN A 103 -6.58 0.73 -3.54
N ARG A 104 -6.95 2.00 -3.68
CA ARG A 104 -7.27 2.91 -2.56
C ARG A 104 -8.70 2.76 -2.05
N ALA A 105 -9.52 1.94 -2.68
CA ALA A 105 -10.89 1.69 -2.24
C ALA A 105 -10.91 1.13 -0.80
N ASP A 106 -11.78 1.67 0.04
CA ASP A 106 -12.04 1.23 1.41
C ASP A 106 -12.66 -0.17 1.48
N SER A 107 -13.36 -0.56 0.42
CA SER A 107 -14.01 -1.87 0.26
C SER A 107 -13.87 -2.37 -1.18
N LYS A 108 -14.10 -3.67 -1.38
CA LYS A 108 -13.92 -4.34 -2.67
C LYS A 108 -15.14 -5.21 -2.97
N ASP A 109 -16.02 -4.73 -3.84
CA ASP A 109 -17.17 -5.45 -4.35
C ASP A 109 -16.85 -6.26 -5.63
N ALA A 110 -17.86 -6.87 -6.22
CA ALA A 110 -17.72 -7.63 -7.48
C ALA A 110 -17.26 -6.74 -8.63
N ASP A 111 -17.81 -5.51 -8.74
CA ASP A 111 -17.46 -4.55 -9.80
C ASP A 111 -16.02 -4.04 -9.64
N TRP A 112 -15.53 -3.88 -8.40
CA TRP A 112 -14.13 -3.55 -8.15
C TRP A 112 -13.18 -4.61 -8.74
N TYR A 113 -13.45 -5.89 -8.49
CA TYR A 113 -12.65 -6.99 -9.04
C TYR A 113 -12.77 -7.10 -10.56
N PHE A 114 -13.92 -6.79 -11.11
CA PHE A 114 -14.11 -6.76 -12.55
C PHE A 114 -13.27 -5.66 -13.20
N ILE A 115 -13.30 -4.42 -12.67
CA ILE A 115 -12.48 -3.30 -13.16
C ILE A 115 -10.99 -3.62 -13.03
N GLN A 116 -10.57 -4.25 -11.93
CA GLN A 116 -9.19 -4.71 -11.77
C GLN A 116 -8.81 -5.69 -12.87
N GLY A 117 -9.67 -6.64 -13.18
CA GLY A 117 -9.48 -7.59 -14.28
C GLY A 117 -9.32 -6.89 -15.63
N ASP A 118 -10.17 -5.92 -15.93
CA ASP A 118 -10.10 -5.13 -17.18
C ASP A 118 -8.76 -4.38 -17.31
N ILE A 119 -8.28 -3.77 -16.23
CA ILE A 119 -6.99 -3.07 -16.22
C ILE A 119 -5.85 -4.06 -16.44
N LEU A 120 -5.86 -5.20 -15.75
CA LEU A 120 -4.84 -6.24 -15.86
C LEU A 120 -4.81 -6.90 -17.25
N MET A 121 -5.96 -7.08 -17.89
CA MET A 121 -6.05 -7.53 -19.29
C MET A 121 -5.33 -6.56 -20.24
N LYS A 122 -5.54 -5.26 -20.06
CA LYS A 122 -4.87 -4.22 -20.86
C LYS A 122 -3.37 -4.15 -20.58
N LEU A 123 -2.92 -4.51 -19.37
CA LEU A 123 -1.52 -4.64 -19.00
C LEU A 123 -0.90 -5.98 -19.44
N HIS A 124 -1.63 -6.82 -20.16
CA HIS A 124 -1.22 -8.17 -20.59
C HIS A 124 -0.89 -9.13 -19.43
N GLN A 125 -1.38 -8.85 -18.22
CA GLN A 125 -1.24 -9.69 -17.03
C GLN A 125 -2.42 -10.67 -16.93
N TYR A 126 -2.50 -11.59 -17.87
CA TYR A 126 -3.70 -12.44 -18.10
C TYR A 126 -4.02 -13.36 -16.93
N GLU A 127 -3.03 -13.90 -16.26
CA GLU A 127 -3.23 -14.80 -15.12
C GLU A 127 -3.87 -14.08 -13.93
N THR A 128 -3.33 -12.94 -13.56
CA THR A 128 -3.86 -12.10 -12.48
C THR A 128 -5.22 -11.50 -12.85
N ALA A 129 -5.43 -11.15 -14.13
CA ALA A 129 -6.73 -10.71 -14.65
C ALA A 129 -7.79 -11.81 -14.48
N HIS A 130 -7.46 -13.05 -14.87
CA HIS A 130 -8.37 -14.20 -14.70
C HIS A 130 -8.73 -14.45 -13.24
N GLN A 131 -7.76 -14.33 -12.30
CA GLN A 131 -8.03 -14.44 -10.86
C GLN A 131 -8.99 -13.34 -10.38
N SER A 132 -8.81 -12.10 -10.83
CA SER A 132 -9.69 -10.98 -10.50
C SER A 132 -11.12 -11.20 -11.01
N TYR A 133 -11.29 -11.60 -12.25
CA TYR A 133 -12.62 -11.91 -12.80
C TYR A 133 -13.29 -13.10 -12.10
N ARG A 134 -12.54 -14.15 -11.75
CA ARG A 134 -13.07 -15.24 -10.94
C ARG A 134 -13.61 -14.77 -9.60
N GLU A 135 -12.93 -13.83 -8.97
CA GLU A 135 -13.38 -13.25 -7.71
C GLU A 135 -14.65 -12.42 -7.89
N ALA A 136 -14.80 -11.69 -9.01
CA ALA A 136 -16.04 -11.01 -9.37
C ALA A 136 -17.20 -12.01 -9.57
N VAL A 137 -16.98 -13.08 -10.34
CA VAL A 137 -17.97 -14.15 -10.57
C VAL A 137 -18.34 -14.85 -9.26
N ARG A 138 -17.41 -15.07 -8.34
CA ARG A 138 -17.69 -15.69 -7.04
C ARG A 138 -18.68 -14.86 -6.20
N ARG A 139 -18.61 -13.54 -6.30
CA ARG A 139 -19.50 -12.62 -5.59
C ARG A 139 -20.85 -12.47 -6.26
N GLU A 140 -20.88 -12.46 -7.59
CA GLU A 140 -22.09 -12.33 -8.40
C GLU A 140 -22.08 -13.38 -9.53
N PRO A 141 -22.48 -14.63 -9.23
CA PRO A 141 -22.40 -15.74 -10.20
C PRO A 141 -23.29 -15.56 -11.45
N ASP A 142 -24.39 -14.84 -11.31
CA ASP A 142 -25.37 -14.66 -12.39
C ASP A 142 -25.01 -13.51 -13.34
N ASN A 143 -23.97 -12.74 -13.01
CA ASN A 143 -23.55 -11.62 -13.84
C ASN A 143 -22.81 -12.13 -15.08
N ARG A 144 -23.49 -12.04 -16.23
CA ARG A 144 -22.98 -12.50 -17.52
C ARG A 144 -21.66 -11.81 -17.90
N LYS A 145 -21.55 -10.50 -17.64
CA LYS A 145 -20.38 -9.70 -17.97
C LYS A 145 -19.11 -10.20 -17.26
N TYR A 146 -19.25 -10.59 -15.98
CA TYR A 146 -18.11 -11.10 -15.21
C TYR A 146 -17.66 -12.48 -15.69
N ARG A 147 -18.61 -13.34 -16.10
CA ARG A 147 -18.30 -14.66 -16.68
C ARG A 147 -17.61 -14.54 -18.03
N GLU A 148 -18.04 -13.61 -18.88
CA GLU A 148 -17.40 -13.32 -20.16
C GLU A 148 -15.97 -12.83 -19.96
N GLY A 149 -15.73 -11.86 -19.05
CA GLY A 149 -14.39 -11.40 -18.72
C GLY A 149 -13.45 -12.52 -18.21
N ALA A 150 -13.96 -13.41 -17.37
CA ALA A 150 -13.21 -14.58 -16.90
C ALA A 150 -12.84 -15.55 -18.03
N LEU A 151 -13.75 -15.78 -18.98
CA LEU A 151 -13.52 -16.61 -20.15
C LEU A 151 -12.47 -15.99 -21.08
N ASP A 152 -12.61 -14.70 -21.38
CA ASP A 152 -11.66 -13.97 -22.24
C ASP A 152 -10.24 -13.97 -21.65
N ALA A 153 -10.11 -13.78 -20.34
CA ALA A 153 -8.82 -13.87 -19.66
C ALA A 153 -8.24 -15.29 -19.75
N ALA A 154 -9.05 -16.33 -19.55
CA ALA A 154 -8.60 -17.72 -19.68
C ALA A 154 -8.13 -18.06 -21.11
N LEU A 155 -8.83 -17.56 -22.13
CA LEU A 155 -8.45 -17.73 -23.54
C LEU A 155 -7.15 -16.97 -23.84
N ALA A 156 -6.99 -15.75 -23.32
CA ALA A 156 -5.78 -14.95 -23.47
C ALA A 156 -4.57 -15.64 -22.82
N MET A 157 -4.72 -16.20 -21.61
CA MET A 157 -3.69 -17.01 -20.94
C MET A 157 -3.26 -18.18 -21.83
N LYS A 158 -4.22 -18.95 -22.36
CA LYS A 158 -3.92 -20.11 -23.21
C LYS A 158 -3.18 -19.70 -24.49
N LYS A 159 -3.60 -18.59 -25.11
CA LYS A 159 -2.97 -18.06 -26.34
C LYS A 159 -1.53 -17.60 -26.08
N ASN A 160 -1.27 -16.97 -24.97
CA ASN A 160 0.02 -16.33 -24.63
C ASN A 160 0.96 -17.23 -23.79
N ARG A 161 0.62 -18.50 -23.57
CA ARG A 161 1.51 -19.46 -22.90
C ARG A 161 2.84 -19.60 -23.66
N PRO A 162 3.98 -19.65 -22.93
CA PRO A 162 5.28 -19.90 -23.52
C PRO A 162 5.31 -21.20 -24.33
N ILE A 163 6.04 -21.19 -25.45
CA ILE A 163 6.14 -22.34 -26.36
C ILE A 163 6.66 -23.58 -25.62
N GLY A 164 7.56 -23.40 -24.64
CA GLY A 164 8.08 -24.51 -23.82
C GLY A 164 7.03 -25.25 -23.01
N GLU A 165 6.03 -24.55 -22.46
CA GLU A 165 4.90 -25.17 -21.74
C GLU A 165 3.95 -25.89 -22.71
N LYS A 166 3.69 -25.28 -23.86
CA LYS A 166 2.89 -25.94 -24.92
C LYS A 166 3.51 -27.25 -25.39
N LEU A 167 4.83 -27.28 -25.51
CA LEU A 167 5.58 -28.47 -25.91
C LEU A 167 5.59 -29.56 -24.82
N SER A 168 5.69 -29.15 -23.54
CA SER A 168 5.65 -30.10 -22.42
C SER A 168 4.27 -30.76 -22.27
N ASP A 169 3.19 -30.04 -22.49
CA ASP A 169 1.83 -30.59 -22.48
C ASP A 169 1.58 -31.54 -23.64
N TRP A 170 2.10 -31.23 -24.82
CA TRP A 170 2.05 -32.10 -26.00
C TRP A 170 2.80 -33.44 -25.79
N ILE A 171 3.97 -33.38 -25.13
CA ILE A 171 4.75 -34.60 -24.80
C ILE A 171 4.03 -35.43 -23.73
N ARG A 172 3.41 -34.80 -22.72
CA ARG A 172 2.63 -35.52 -21.67
C ARG A 172 1.34 -36.14 -22.17
N GLY A 173 0.69 -35.51 -23.14
CA GLY A 173 -0.57 -36.01 -23.72
C GLY A 173 -0.40 -37.18 -24.70
N ARG A 174 0.83 -37.62 -24.95
CA ARG A 174 1.17 -38.79 -25.82
C ARG A 174 1.46 -40.09 -25.06
N ARG A 175 1.23 -40.11 -23.74
CA ARG A 175 1.37 -41.35 -22.96
C ARG A 175 0.02 -41.96 -22.62
#